data_31bd3bbe57545769bedac652ab0b38b0
#
_entry.id   31bd3bbe57545769bedac652ab0b38b0
#
_cell.length_a   1.000
_cell.length_b   1.000
_cell.length_c   1.000
_cell.angle_alpha   90.00
_cell.angle_beta   90.00
_cell.angle_gamma   90.00
#
_symmetry.space_group_name_H-M   'P 1'
#
loop_
_entity.id
_entity.type
_entity.pdbx_description
1 polymer ?
#
loop_
_entity_poly.entity_id
_entity_poly.type
_entity_poly.pdbx_seq_one_letter_code
_entity_poly.pdbx_strand_id
1 'polypeptide(L)'
;MNFSFFGRSAAATAPDLDRKRLRRLIDQATNDSSDESEEHTGLLGMIREEVQVPFKVKVEGELVECQRFEVPRNGFGLNAVCKASGKTRVVDISRLEWVDPLPQGHEWIDAYFAWRDLNG
;
A
#
# COMPACT_ATOMS: atom_id res chain seq x y z
N MET A 1 -10.59 18.03 10.84
CA MET A 1 -9.99 17.80 10.35
C MET A 1 -9.60 17.23 9.86
N ASN A 2 -9.63 17.13 9.64
CA ASN A 2 -9.01 16.54 9.02
C ASN A 2 -8.31 16.30 8.71
N PHE A 3 -8.24 16.22 8.64
CA PHE A 3 -7.40 15.96 8.16
C PHE A 3 -6.99 15.53 7.58
N SER A 4 -7.01 15.59 7.24
CA SER A 4 -6.51 15.20 6.59
C SER A 4 -6.36 15.09 5.92
N PHE A 5 -6.26 15.39 5.36
CA PHE A 5 -5.94 15.14 4.52
C PHE A 5 -5.32 15.13 4.08
N PHE A 6 -5.13 15.45 3.97
CA PHE A 6 -4.22 15.44 3.47
C PHE A 6 -3.56 14.60 3.43
N GLY A 7 -3.27 14.76 3.03
CA GLY A 7 -2.20 14.11 2.66
C GLY A 7 -1.93 12.83 3.25
N ARG A 8 -2.29 11.91 2.78
CA ARG A 8 -2.01 10.65 3.17
C ARG A 8 -0.87 10.07 2.51
N SER A 9 -0.02 10.81 2.15
CA SER A 9 1.16 10.25 1.69
C SER A 9 1.98 9.90 2.82
N ALA A 10 1.55 9.59 3.59
CA ALA A 10 2.13 9.24 4.26
C ALA A 10 3.16 8.95 5.13
N ALA A 11 3.82 7.96 4.96
CA ALA A 11 4.97 7.62 5.74
C ALA A 11 5.94 8.78 5.85
N ALA A 12 6.03 9.57 4.81
CA ALA A 12 6.92 10.70 4.78
C ALA A 12 6.56 11.78 5.80
N THR A 13 5.32 11.83 6.21
CA THR A 13 4.85 12.82 7.15
C THR A 13 4.48 12.26 8.50
N ALA A 14 4.76 10.98 8.72
CA ALA A 14 4.38 10.32 9.96
C ALA A 14 5.16 10.85 11.14
N PRO A 15 4.53 11.05 12.30
CA PRO A 15 5.26 11.37 13.52
C PRO A 15 6.10 10.18 13.98
N ASP A 16 7.02 10.44 14.89
CA ASP A 16 7.96 9.40 15.36
C ASP A 16 7.26 8.14 15.85
N LEU A 17 6.14 8.30 16.53
CA LEU A 17 5.41 7.16 17.03
C LEU A 17 4.91 6.28 15.91
N ASP A 18 4.40 6.89 14.84
CA ASP A 18 3.95 6.16 13.67
C ASP A 18 5.11 5.51 12.94
N ARG A 19 6.27 6.17 12.90
CA ARG A 19 7.46 5.58 12.30
C ARG A 19 7.88 4.33 13.03
N LYS A 20 7.82 4.34 14.35
CA LYS A 20 8.14 3.16 15.15
C LYS A 20 7.17 2.03 14.87
N ARG A 21 5.90 2.37 14.72
CA ARG A 21 4.89 1.39 14.38
C ARG A 21 5.14 0.78 13.00
N LEU A 22 5.44 1.63 12.01
CA LEU A 22 5.72 1.15 10.66
C LEU A 22 6.97 0.29 10.63
N ARG A 23 8.02 0.67 11.37
CA ARG A 23 9.22 -0.16 11.45
C ARG A 23 8.91 -1.52 12.04
N ARG A 24 8.05 -1.57 13.04
CA ARG A 24 7.66 -2.83 13.66
C ARG A 24 6.92 -3.72 12.65
N LEU A 25 6.04 -3.13 11.83
CA LEU A 25 5.36 -3.89 10.79
C LEU A 25 6.35 -4.41 9.75
N ILE A 26 7.30 -3.56 9.35
CA ILE A 26 8.34 -3.97 8.40
C ILE A 26 9.13 -5.14 8.98
N ASP A 27 9.55 -5.02 10.23
CA ASP A 27 10.32 -6.09 10.88
C ASP A 27 9.52 -7.38 10.93
N GLN A 28 8.23 -7.28 11.21
CA GLN A 28 7.38 -8.46 11.27
C GLN A 28 7.29 -9.14 9.90
N ALA A 29 7.13 -8.35 8.83
CA ALA A 29 6.98 -8.90 7.49
C ALA A 29 8.29 -9.46 6.93
N THR A 30 9.43 -8.94 7.42
CA THR A 30 10.74 -9.28 6.86
C THR A 30 11.60 -10.11 7.79
N ASN A 31 11.01 -10.64 8.84
CA ASN A 31 11.73 -11.33 9.91
C ASN A 31 12.60 -12.48 9.41
N ASP A 32 12.12 -13.26 8.45
CA ASP A 32 12.85 -14.41 7.94
C ASP A 32 13.52 -14.14 6.60
N SER A 33 13.59 -12.88 6.20
CA SER A 33 14.13 -12.53 4.90
C SER A 33 15.63 -12.40 4.97
N SER A 34 16.29 -12.88 3.93
CA SER A 34 17.76 -12.81 3.86
C SER A 34 18.25 -11.73 2.90
N ASP A 35 17.38 -11.19 2.06
CA ASP A 35 17.77 -10.10 1.16
C ASP A 35 16.57 -9.21 0.85
N GLU A 36 16.83 -8.15 0.10
CA GLU A 36 15.81 -7.15 -0.22
C GLU A 36 14.66 -7.74 -1.03
N SER A 37 14.96 -8.66 -1.91
CA SER A 37 13.92 -9.30 -2.73
C SER A 37 12.96 -10.10 -1.85
N GLU A 38 13.49 -10.81 -0.87
CA GLU A 38 12.64 -11.56 0.05
C GLU A 38 11.85 -10.64 0.97
N GLU A 39 12.46 -9.51 1.37
CA GLU A 39 11.74 -8.52 2.16
C GLU A 39 10.55 -7.97 1.40
N HIS A 40 10.76 -7.65 0.12
CA HIS A 40 9.70 -7.17 -0.74
C HIS A 40 8.56 -8.19 -0.81
N THR A 41 8.91 -9.45 -1.05
CA THR A 41 7.93 -10.53 -1.11
C THR A 41 7.14 -10.66 0.20
N GLY A 42 7.84 -10.53 1.33
CA GLY A 42 7.19 -10.61 2.64
C GLY A 42 6.17 -9.50 2.83
N LEU A 43 6.54 -8.28 2.47
CA LEU A 43 5.63 -7.15 2.59
C LEU A 43 4.43 -7.29 1.67
N LEU A 44 4.64 -7.74 0.43
CA LEU A 44 3.53 -7.97 -0.50
C LEU A 44 2.58 -9.02 0.03
N GLY A 45 3.13 -10.07 0.65
CA GLY A 45 2.31 -11.11 1.27
C GLY A 45 1.40 -10.54 2.34
N MET A 46 1.94 -9.67 3.20
CA MET A 46 1.13 -9.07 4.25
C MET A 46 0.05 -8.17 3.68
N ILE A 47 0.34 -7.41 2.63
CA ILE A 47 -0.67 -6.58 1.99
C ILE A 47 -1.80 -7.45 1.46
N ARG A 48 -1.46 -8.55 0.78
CA ARG A 48 -2.49 -9.42 0.22
C ARG A 48 -3.35 -10.08 1.29
N GLU A 49 -2.74 -10.40 2.43
CA GLU A 49 -3.48 -11.07 3.49
C GLU A 49 -4.29 -10.11 4.35
N GLU A 50 -3.74 -8.92 4.61
CA GLU A 50 -4.28 -8.06 5.64
C GLU A 50 -5.12 -6.89 5.13
N VAL A 51 -4.87 -6.44 3.89
CA VAL A 51 -5.64 -5.33 3.34
C VAL A 51 -6.94 -5.88 2.76
N GLN A 52 -8.05 -5.41 3.32
CA GLN A 52 -9.35 -5.93 2.89
C GLN A 52 -9.79 -5.35 1.57
N VAL A 53 -10.18 -6.20 0.65
CA VAL A 53 -10.72 -5.82 -0.64
C VAL A 53 -12.13 -6.37 -0.75
N PRO A 54 -13.00 -5.74 -1.57
CA PRO A 54 -12.73 -4.54 -2.36
C PRO A 54 -12.81 -3.27 -1.50
N PHE A 55 -12.17 -2.21 -1.99
CA PHE A 55 -12.29 -0.90 -1.33
C PHE A 55 -12.26 0.20 -2.39
N LYS A 56 -12.71 1.40 -1.98
CA LYS A 56 -12.79 2.52 -2.90
C LYS A 56 -11.54 3.37 -2.84
N VAL A 57 -11.06 3.79 -3.99
CA VAL A 57 -9.96 4.74 -4.14
C VAL A 57 -10.26 5.60 -5.35
N LYS A 58 -9.45 6.62 -5.57
CA LYS A 58 -9.51 7.40 -6.80
C LYS A 58 -8.27 7.17 -7.63
N VAL A 59 -8.44 7.19 -8.93
CA VAL A 59 -7.34 7.13 -9.88
C VAL A 59 -7.58 8.26 -10.87
N GLU A 60 -6.65 9.21 -10.91
CA GLU A 60 -6.78 10.39 -11.77
C GLU A 60 -8.12 11.10 -11.56
N GLY A 61 -8.51 11.21 -10.29
CA GLY A 61 -9.73 11.90 -9.93
C GLY A 61 -11.02 11.09 -10.05
N GLU A 62 -10.94 9.89 -10.60
CA GLU A 62 -12.12 9.05 -10.80
C GLU A 62 -12.22 8.02 -9.67
N LEU A 63 -13.39 7.91 -9.07
CA LEU A 63 -13.63 6.91 -8.02
C LEU A 63 -13.74 5.54 -8.63
N VAL A 64 -12.89 4.62 -8.18
CA VAL A 64 -12.86 3.25 -8.67
C VAL A 64 -12.84 2.29 -7.48
N GLU A 65 -13.02 1.01 -7.75
CA GLU A 65 -13.00 0.00 -6.71
C GLU A 65 -11.81 -0.92 -6.92
N CYS A 66 -10.92 -0.98 -5.93
CA CYS A 66 -9.79 -1.90 -5.98
C CYS A 66 -10.28 -3.30 -5.63
N GLN A 67 -10.09 -4.23 -6.56
CA GLN A 67 -10.57 -5.60 -6.41
C GLN A 67 -9.53 -6.53 -5.81
N ARG A 68 -8.26 -6.30 -6.13
CA ARG A 68 -7.17 -7.12 -5.65
C ARG A 68 -5.84 -6.48 -5.97
N PHE A 69 -4.78 -7.08 -5.48
CA PHE A 69 -3.41 -6.64 -5.75
C PHE A 69 -2.69 -7.70 -6.57
N GLU A 70 -1.80 -7.25 -7.45
CA GLU A 70 -0.99 -8.15 -8.27
C GLU A 70 0.44 -7.67 -8.33
N VAL A 71 1.38 -8.61 -8.37
CA VAL A 71 2.79 -8.28 -8.54
C VAL A 71 3.08 -8.13 -10.04
N PRO A 72 3.71 -7.02 -10.45
CA PRO A 72 4.06 -6.85 -11.87
C PRO A 72 5.02 -7.93 -12.34
N ARG A 73 5.07 -8.12 -13.67
CA ARG A 73 5.93 -9.15 -14.25
C ARG A 73 7.41 -8.98 -13.90
N ASN A 74 7.86 -7.74 -13.78
CA ASN A 74 9.26 -7.49 -13.45
C ASN A 74 9.59 -7.79 -12.00
N GLY A 75 8.61 -8.17 -11.19
CA GLY A 75 8.83 -8.53 -9.80
C GLY A 75 8.98 -7.37 -8.84
N PHE A 76 8.93 -6.14 -9.32
CA PHE A 76 9.07 -4.96 -8.48
C PHE A 76 7.78 -4.18 -8.42
N GLY A 77 7.54 -3.56 -7.26
CA GLY A 77 6.34 -2.78 -7.06
C GLY A 77 5.13 -3.65 -6.75
N LEU A 78 3.99 -3.03 -6.80
CA LEU A 78 2.72 -3.69 -6.52
C LEU A 78 1.63 -2.96 -7.29
N ASN A 79 0.80 -3.71 -7.99
CA ASN A 79 -0.30 -3.14 -8.76
C ASN A 79 -1.63 -3.39 -8.06
N ALA A 80 -2.53 -2.44 -8.23
CA ALA A 80 -3.92 -2.58 -7.82
C ALA A 80 -4.75 -2.81 -9.08
N VAL A 81 -5.61 -3.82 -9.03
CA VAL A 81 -6.54 -4.10 -10.10
C VAL A 81 -7.86 -3.43 -9.75
N CYS A 82 -8.21 -2.40 -10.48
CA CYS A 82 -9.35 -1.54 -10.16
C CYS A 82 -10.44 -1.66 -11.21
N LYS A 83 -11.67 -1.47 -10.79
CA LYS A 83 -12.83 -1.60 -11.66
C LYS A 83 -13.70 -0.37 -11.56
N ALA A 84 -14.11 0.16 -12.69
CA ALA A 84 -15.03 1.28 -12.77
C ALA A 84 -15.82 1.18 -14.06
N SER A 85 -17.13 1.32 -13.98
CA SER A 85 -18.01 1.32 -15.15
C SER A 85 -17.81 0.09 -16.02
N GLY A 86 -17.61 -1.06 -15.39
CA GLY A 86 -17.43 -2.31 -16.10
C GLY A 86 -16.06 -2.51 -16.71
N LYS A 87 -15.16 -1.55 -16.56
CA LYS A 87 -13.81 -1.64 -17.11
C LYS A 87 -12.80 -1.91 -16.01
N THR A 88 -11.80 -2.72 -16.32
CA THR A 88 -10.73 -3.05 -15.40
C THR A 88 -9.48 -2.29 -15.78
N ARG A 89 -8.83 -1.69 -14.78
CA ARG A 89 -7.55 -0.98 -14.94
C ARG A 89 -6.56 -1.53 -13.94
N VAL A 90 -5.32 -1.69 -14.38
CA VAL A 90 -4.24 -2.09 -13.50
C VAL A 90 -3.33 -0.90 -13.33
N VAL A 91 -3.17 -0.42 -12.09
CA VAL A 91 -2.35 0.76 -11.81
C VAL A 91 -1.42 0.48 -10.66
N ASP A 92 -0.25 1.11 -10.71
CA ASP A 92 0.69 1.00 -9.60
C ASP A 92 0.06 1.61 -8.34
N ILE A 93 0.30 1.00 -7.19
CA ILE A 93 -0.35 1.48 -5.96
C ILE A 93 0.06 2.90 -5.58
N SER A 94 1.19 3.39 -6.07
CA SER A 94 1.61 4.76 -5.82
C SER A 94 0.71 5.77 -6.51
N ARG A 95 -0.12 5.34 -7.47
CA ARG A 95 -1.02 6.22 -8.19
C ARG A 95 -2.42 6.26 -7.58
N LEU A 96 -2.67 5.48 -6.56
CA LEU A 96 -3.98 5.48 -5.89
C LEU A 96 -4.11 6.71 -5.01
N GLU A 97 -5.26 7.36 -5.11
CA GLU A 97 -5.61 8.48 -4.25
C GLU A 97 -6.57 7.95 -3.19
N TRP A 98 -6.09 7.89 -1.96
CA TRP A 98 -6.85 7.25 -0.89
C TRP A 98 -8.00 8.12 -0.44
N VAL A 99 -9.14 7.47 -0.17
CA VAL A 99 -10.34 8.17 0.29
C VAL A 99 -10.85 7.48 1.56
N ASP A 100 -11.56 8.23 2.37
CA ASP A 100 -12.14 7.67 3.58
C ASP A 100 -13.44 6.93 3.27
N PRO A 101 -13.72 5.85 3.96
CA PRO A 101 -12.86 5.22 4.94
C PRO A 101 -11.75 4.41 4.28
N LEU A 102 -10.58 4.40 4.90
CA LEU A 102 -9.47 3.59 4.40
C LEU A 102 -9.79 2.11 4.64
N PRO A 103 -9.28 1.22 3.76
CA PRO A 103 -9.51 -0.19 3.98
C PRO A 103 -8.83 -0.69 5.25
N GLN A 104 -9.42 -1.70 5.86
CA GLN A 104 -8.77 -2.35 6.99
C GLN A 104 -7.44 -2.95 6.51
N GLY A 105 -6.41 -2.79 7.31
CA GLY A 105 -5.09 -3.26 6.94
C GLY A 105 -4.26 -2.24 6.17
N HIS A 106 -4.78 -1.04 5.96
CA HIS A 106 -4.09 0.01 5.20
C HIS A 106 -2.70 0.31 5.75
N GLU A 107 -2.48 0.09 7.03
CA GLU A 107 -1.17 0.33 7.63
C GLU A 107 -0.07 -0.49 6.95
N TRP A 108 -0.40 -1.62 6.37
CA TRP A 108 0.59 -2.43 5.64
C TRP A 108 1.04 -1.76 4.36
N ILE A 109 0.15 -0.97 3.74
CA ILE A 109 0.52 -0.19 2.56
C ILE A 109 1.45 0.94 2.97
N ASP A 110 1.18 1.61 4.10
CA ASP A 110 2.08 2.63 4.62
C ASP A 110 3.45 2.02 4.95
N ALA A 111 3.48 0.82 5.54
CA ALA A 111 4.72 0.14 5.84
C ALA A 111 5.50 -0.18 4.57
N TYR A 112 4.81 -0.60 3.53
CA TYR A 112 5.45 -0.90 2.26
C TYR A 112 6.12 0.34 1.65
N PHE A 113 5.43 1.48 1.65
CA PHE A 113 6.01 2.71 1.14
C PHE A 113 7.19 3.17 1.99
N ALA A 114 7.08 3.03 3.32
CA ALA A 114 8.20 3.38 4.20
C ALA A 114 9.42 2.52 3.91
N TRP A 115 9.21 1.23 3.68
CA TRP A 115 10.30 0.31 3.35
C TRP A 115 10.94 0.69 2.00
N ARG A 116 10.11 1.04 1.01
CA ARG A 116 10.63 1.47 -0.29
C ARG A 116 11.50 2.72 -0.17
N ASP A 117 11.08 3.66 0.67
CA ASP A 117 11.84 4.89 0.86
C ASP A 117 13.19 4.61 1.49
N LEU A 118 13.27 3.61 2.38
CA LEU A 118 14.54 3.24 3.00
C LEU A 118 15.48 2.52 2.03
N ASN A 119 14.94 1.77 1.09
CA ASN A 119 15.72 0.90 0.23
C ASN A 119 15.80 1.38 -1.21
N GLY A 120 15.07 2.38 -1.54
CA GLY A 120 15.04 2.89 -2.89
C GLY A 120 15.58 4.28 -2.96
#